data_7f8522dfaa8b76e001f0b08167eafa2c
#
_entry.id   7f8522dfaa8b76e001f0b08167eafa2c
#
_cell.length_a   1.000
_cell.length_b   1.000
_cell.length_c   1.000
_cell.angle_alpha   90.00
_cell.angle_beta   90.00
_cell.angle_gamma   90.00
#
_symmetry.space_group_name_H-M   'P 1'
#
loop_
_entity.id
_entity.type
_entity.pdbx_description
1 polymer ?
#
loop_
_entity_poly.entity_id
_entity_poly.type
_entity_poly.pdbx_seq_one_letter_code
_entity_poly.pdbx_strand_id
1 'polypeptide(L)'
;MRAQTVDVKSSTGRILCCTVFRPGGKKLLAKGHVISDEDIRVLESEGMETIWVTELEDGEIGEDDAVCAVASEMGCGSFEIRLAAGGRANLLATENCCVLVDDELLKQINCPASVVIATALNFSYAVAGQRIATVKSAPFAVAKDQLDAVIGILKERGPILQARPVRTPTTPRSTF
;
A
#
# COMPACT_ATOMS: atom_id res chain seq x y z
N MET A 1 12.74 12.99 4.28
CA MET A 1 13.22 12.42 2.99
C MET A 1 13.52 13.53 1.98
N ARG A 2 14.72 13.60 1.45
CA ARG A 2 15.14 14.59 0.43
C ARG A 2 15.54 13.90 -0.86
N ALA A 3 14.96 14.33 -1.99
CA ALA A 3 15.37 13.86 -3.30
C ALA A 3 16.65 14.57 -3.76
N GLN A 4 17.61 13.81 -4.29
CA GLN A 4 18.91 14.34 -4.75
C GLN A 4 19.36 13.62 -6.03
N THR A 5 20.09 14.34 -6.88
CA THR A 5 20.77 13.74 -8.02
C THR A 5 22.13 13.26 -7.56
N VAL A 6 22.43 11.99 -7.82
CA VAL A 6 23.69 11.34 -7.45
C VAL A 6 24.31 10.64 -8.64
N ASP A 7 25.62 10.38 -8.55
CA ASP A 7 26.29 9.48 -9.49
C ASP A 7 25.70 8.07 -9.37
N VAL A 8 25.47 7.39 -10.51
CA VAL A 8 24.90 6.03 -10.55
C VAL A 8 25.69 5.08 -9.67
N LYS A 9 27.03 5.17 -9.65
CA LYS A 9 27.93 4.29 -8.88
C LYS A 9 27.73 4.42 -7.35
N SER A 10 27.24 5.56 -6.88
CA SER A 10 27.02 5.83 -5.46
C SER A 10 25.57 5.66 -5.01
N SER A 11 24.74 5.02 -5.84
CA SER A 11 23.29 4.97 -5.61
C SER A 11 22.78 3.67 -4.99
N THR A 12 23.63 2.65 -4.75
CA THR A 12 23.24 1.40 -4.09
C THR A 12 22.46 1.64 -2.81
N GLY A 13 21.34 0.94 -2.65
CA GLY A 13 20.48 1.01 -1.45
C GLY A 13 19.56 2.22 -1.41
N ARG A 14 19.69 3.18 -2.34
CA ARG A 14 18.81 4.35 -2.43
C ARG A 14 17.55 4.06 -3.22
N ILE A 15 16.51 4.84 -2.97
CA ILE A 15 15.18 4.70 -3.58
C ILE A 15 15.09 5.62 -4.80
N LEU A 16 14.70 5.07 -5.94
CA LEU A 16 14.56 5.80 -7.20
C LEU A 16 13.34 6.73 -7.17
N CYS A 17 13.55 8.04 -7.35
CA CYS A 17 12.48 9.04 -7.28
C CYS A 17 11.58 9.11 -8.51
N CYS A 18 12.03 8.61 -9.66
CA CYS A 18 11.26 8.60 -10.91
C CYS A 18 11.46 7.29 -11.67
N THR A 19 10.50 6.95 -12.54
CA THR A 19 10.67 5.80 -13.45
C THR A 19 11.74 6.12 -14.50
N VAL A 20 12.68 5.22 -14.65
CA VAL A 20 13.74 5.30 -15.67
C VAL A 20 13.32 4.50 -16.89
N PHE A 21 13.49 5.11 -18.05
CA PHE A 21 13.17 4.50 -19.34
C PHE A 21 14.42 4.39 -20.22
N ARG A 22 14.49 3.35 -21.03
CA ARG A 22 15.47 3.21 -22.10
C ARG A 22 15.19 4.18 -23.25
N PRO A 23 16.19 4.49 -24.09
CA PRO A 23 15.92 5.07 -25.39
C PRO A 23 14.88 4.21 -26.13
N GLY A 24 13.79 4.83 -26.61
CA GLY A 24 12.66 4.08 -27.21
C GLY A 24 11.49 3.82 -26.26
N GLY A 25 11.52 4.31 -25.00
CA GLY A 25 10.37 4.37 -24.10
C GLY A 25 10.06 3.10 -23.31
N LYS A 26 10.87 2.05 -23.43
CA LYS A 26 10.72 0.84 -22.59
C LYS A 26 11.17 1.13 -21.17
N LYS A 27 10.30 0.84 -20.19
CA LYS A 27 10.63 0.99 -18.77
C LYS A 27 11.83 0.10 -18.39
N LEU A 28 12.82 0.70 -17.74
CA LEU A 28 14.01 0.03 -17.20
C LEU A 28 13.82 -0.25 -15.71
N LEU A 29 13.68 0.80 -14.89
CA LEU A 29 13.43 0.71 -13.46
C LEU A 29 12.21 1.55 -13.07
N ALA A 30 11.42 1.07 -12.13
CA ALA A 30 10.24 1.79 -11.66
C ALA A 30 10.60 2.81 -10.57
N LYS A 31 9.84 3.89 -10.49
CA LYS A 31 9.80 4.78 -9.31
C LYS A 31 9.57 3.95 -8.04
N GLY A 32 10.29 4.25 -6.96
CA GLY A 32 10.23 3.53 -5.67
C GLY A 32 11.12 2.28 -5.61
N HIS A 33 11.80 1.91 -6.71
CA HIS A 33 12.73 0.79 -6.72
C HIS A 33 13.98 1.10 -5.88
N VAL A 34 14.36 0.16 -5.00
CA VAL A 34 15.62 0.24 -4.25
C VAL A 34 16.75 -0.28 -5.16
N ILE A 35 17.74 0.58 -5.41
CA ILE A 35 18.82 0.31 -6.37
C ILE A 35 19.78 -0.72 -5.82
N SER A 36 19.99 -1.79 -6.58
CA SER A 36 20.96 -2.84 -6.32
C SER A 36 22.26 -2.62 -7.11
N ASP A 37 23.31 -3.35 -6.77
CA ASP A 37 24.56 -3.33 -7.54
C ASP A 37 24.37 -3.84 -8.98
N GLU A 38 23.40 -4.70 -9.24
CA GLU A 38 23.06 -5.17 -10.58
C GLU A 38 22.40 -4.05 -11.39
N ASP A 39 21.51 -3.28 -10.77
CA ASP A 39 20.87 -2.11 -11.40
C ASP A 39 21.90 -1.07 -11.82
N ILE A 40 22.94 -0.84 -11.00
CA ILE A 40 24.03 0.07 -11.36
C ILE A 40 24.68 -0.35 -12.66
N ARG A 41 25.04 -1.63 -12.82
CA ARG A 41 25.66 -2.14 -14.04
C ARG A 41 24.76 -1.93 -15.27
N VAL A 42 23.45 -2.14 -15.07
CA VAL A 42 22.46 -1.93 -16.13
C VAL A 42 22.36 -0.45 -16.49
N LEU A 43 22.26 0.45 -15.51
CA LEU A 43 22.19 1.91 -15.71
C LEU A 43 23.44 2.44 -16.41
N GLU A 44 24.63 1.98 -16.02
CA GLU A 44 25.90 2.33 -16.68
C GLU A 44 25.93 1.84 -18.14
N SER A 45 25.46 0.61 -18.41
CA SER A 45 25.38 0.06 -19.76
C SER A 45 24.43 0.84 -20.69
N GLU A 46 23.43 1.50 -20.13
CA GLU A 46 22.52 2.41 -20.83
C GLU A 46 23.05 3.85 -20.92
N GLY A 47 24.32 4.08 -20.49
CA GLY A 47 25.00 5.37 -20.58
C GLY A 47 24.52 6.41 -19.56
N MET A 48 23.92 5.99 -18.47
CA MET A 48 23.47 6.90 -17.43
C MET A 48 24.59 7.21 -16.44
N GLU A 49 24.92 8.47 -16.27
CA GLU A 49 25.93 8.94 -15.32
C GLU A 49 25.33 9.30 -13.96
N THR A 50 24.12 9.88 -13.98
CA THR A 50 23.43 10.34 -12.76
C THR A 50 21.98 9.89 -12.74
N ILE A 51 21.44 9.74 -11.54
CA ILE A 51 20.02 9.42 -11.30
C ILE A 51 19.45 10.20 -10.12
N TRP A 52 18.14 10.33 -10.10
CA TRP A 52 17.41 11.05 -9.07
C TRP A 52 16.87 10.07 -8.03
N VAL A 53 17.43 10.12 -6.84
CA VAL A 53 17.17 9.18 -5.74
C VAL A 53 16.86 9.89 -4.43
N THR A 54 16.36 9.12 -3.48
CA THR A 54 16.19 9.52 -2.09
C THR A 54 16.58 8.37 -1.16
N GLU A 55 16.64 8.64 0.12
CA GLU A 55 16.85 7.66 1.19
C GLU A 55 15.93 7.98 2.37
N LEU A 56 15.62 6.97 3.18
CA LEU A 56 14.89 7.16 4.42
C LEU A 56 15.77 7.93 5.41
N GLU A 57 15.21 8.96 6.02
CA GLU A 57 15.84 9.68 7.13
C GLU A 57 15.49 8.99 8.46
N ASP A 58 16.23 9.32 9.52
CA ASP A 58 15.94 8.80 10.86
C ASP A 58 14.49 9.13 11.27
N GLY A 59 13.77 8.13 11.74
CA GLY A 59 12.36 8.30 12.11
C GLY A 59 11.35 8.22 10.95
N GLU A 60 11.79 7.85 9.76
CA GLU A 60 10.90 7.58 8.61
C GLU A 60 10.71 6.07 8.38
N ILE A 61 9.49 5.69 7.97
CA ILE A 61 9.09 4.34 7.59
C ILE A 61 8.77 4.33 6.10
N GLY A 62 9.26 3.35 5.35
CA GLY A 62 9.00 3.20 3.92
C GLY A 62 7.51 3.02 3.61
N GLU A 63 7.10 3.46 2.42
CA GLU A 63 5.69 3.46 2.01
C GLU A 63 5.04 2.08 2.08
N ASP A 64 5.74 1.01 1.68
CA ASP A 64 5.20 -0.35 1.67
C ASP A 64 5.01 -0.89 3.10
N ASP A 65 5.97 -0.65 4.01
CA ASP A 65 5.87 -1.05 5.41
C ASP A 65 4.75 -0.27 6.13
N ALA A 66 4.64 1.03 5.86
CA ALA A 66 3.60 1.87 6.45
C ALA A 66 2.20 1.41 6.05
N VAL A 67 1.93 1.16 4.76
CA VAL A 67 0.60 0.71 4.32
C VAL A 67 0.30 -0.72 4.78
N CYS A 68 1.31 -1.59 4.90
CA CYS A 68 1.16 -2.93 5.43
C CYS A 68 0.73 -2.88 6.91
N ALA A 69 1.40 -2.06 7.72
CA ALA A 69 1.08 -1.89 9.14
C ALA A 69 -0.36 -1.39 9.33
N VAL A 70 -0.77 -0.34 8.59
CA VAL A 70 -2.15 0.18 8.66
C VAL A 70 -3.16 -0.84 8.17
N ALA A 71 -2.91 -1.53 7.04
CA ALA A 71 -3.81 -2.54 6.49
C ALA A 71 -4.04 -3.71 7.45
N SER A 72 -3.01 -4.08 8.22
CA SER A 72 -3.09 -5.17 9.20
C SER A 72 -3.96 -4.81 10.41
N GLU A 73 -3.99 -3.55 10.82
CA GLU A 73 -4.74 -3.10 12.00
C GLU A 73 -6.16 -2.61 11.66
N MET A 74 -6.38 -2.12 10.41
CA MET A 74 -7.64 -1.48 10.06
C MET A 74 -8.81 -2.40 9.87
N GLY A 75 -8.60 -3.71 9.73
CA GLY A 75 -9.66 -4.63 9.33
C GLY A 75 -9.72 -5.92 10.13
N CYS A 76 -10.89 -6.55 10.15
CA CYS A 76 -11.08 -7.90 10.65
C CYS A 76 -12.09 -8.68 9.79
N GLY A 77 -11.99 -10.02 9.82
CA GLY A 77 -12.90 -10.93 9.10
C GLY A 77 -12.28 -11.52 7.85
N SER A 78 -13.11 -11.83 6.85
CA SER A 78 -12.75 -12.63 5.68
C SER A 78 -12.11 -11.81 4.56
N PHE A 79 -10.85 -11.41 4.73
CA PHE A 79 -10.06 -10.75 3.67
C PHE A 79 -8.59 -11.16 3.73
N GLU A 80 -7.88 -10.92 2.65
CA GLU A 80 -6.42 -11.01 2.54
C GLU A 80 -5.82 -9.65 2.14
N ILE A 81 -4.59 -9.39 2.58
CA ILE A 81 -3.84 -8.18 2.21
C ILE A 81 -2.90 -8.53 1.06
N ARG A 82 -2.98 -7.76 -0.03
CA ARG A 82 -2.05 -7.84 -1.16
C ARG A 82 -1.35 -6.51 -1.35
N LEU A 83 -0.04 -6.52 -1.16
CA LEU A 83 0.80 -5.37 -1.49
C LEU A 83 0.86 -5.16 -3.01
N ALA A 84 0.88 -3.90 -3.42
CA ALA A 84 1.08 -3.48 -4.79
C ALA A 84 2.12 -2.35 -4.81
N ALA A 85 2.87 -2.26 -5.90
CA ALA A 85 3.94 -1.27 -6.03
C ALA A 85 3.47 0.16 -5.73
N GLY A 86 4.38 0.93 -5.14
CA GLY A 86 4.19 2.35 -4.87
C GLY A 86 3.31 2.63 -3.64
N GLY A 87 3.63 2.00 -2.52
CA GLY A 87 3.01 2.28 -1.23
C GLY A 87 1.51 2.00 -1.22
N ARG A 88 1.09 0.82 -1.67
CA ARG A 88 -0.32 0.42 -1.75
C ARG A 88 -0.54 -0.97 -1.19
N ALA A 89 -1.50 -1.10 -0.27
CA ALA A 89 -2.03 -2.38 0.20
C ALA A 89 -3.52 -2.48 -0.18
N ASN A 90 -3.90 -3.57 -0.83
CA ASN A 90 -5.29 -3.86 -1.18
C ASN A 90 -5.81 -4.97 -0.26
N LEU A 91 -7.04 -4.81 0.25
CA LEU A 91 -7.75 -5.82 1.01
C LEU A 91 -8.78 -6.46 0.09
N LEU A 92 -8.68 -7.77 -0.11
CA LEU A 92 -9.56 -8.54 -0.98
C LEU A 92 -10.40 -9.50 -0.15
N ALA A 93 -11.70 -9.55 -0.39
CA ALA A 93 -12.57 -10.52 0.24
C ALA A 93 -12.13 -11.96 -0.10
N THR A 94 -11.99 -12.83 0.91
CA THR A 94 -11.63 -14.24 0.70
C THR A 94 -12.86 -15.11 0.40
N GLU A 95 -14.02 -14.61 0.78
CA GLU A 95 -15.32 -15.25 0.53
C GLU A 95 -16.41 -14.20 0.31
N ASN A 96 -17.61 -14.62 -0.06
CA ASN A 96 -18.75 -13.71 -0.18
C ASN A 96 -19.09 -13.12 1.20
N CYS A 97 -19.10 -11.80 1.29
CA CYS A 97 -19.25 -11.11 2.58
C CYS A 97 -20.08 -9.84 2.47
N CYS A 98 -20.59 -9.41 3.62
CA CYS A 98 -21.09 -8.06 3.83
C CYS A 98 -19.96 -7.21 4.36
N VAL A 99 -19.71 -6.07 3.74
CA VAL A 99 -18.68 -5.10 4.15
C VAL A 99 -19.30 -4.10 5.10
N LEU A 100 -18.75 -3.99 6.32
CA LEU A 100 -19.14 -2.98 7.30
C LEU A 100 -17.98 -2.01 7.48
N VAL A 101 -18.27 -0.71 7.47
CA VAL A 101 -17.28 0.36 7.58
C VAL A 101 -17.66 1.31 8.69
N ASP A 102 -16.71 1.65 9.57
CA ASP A 102 -16.84 2.77 10.50
C ASP A 102 -16.43 4.06 9.76
N ASP A 103 -17.43 4.75 9.20
CA ASP A 103 -17.21 5.95 8.38
C ASP A 103 -16.61 7.12 9.19
N GLU A 104 -16.91 7.22 10.49
CA GLU A 104 -16.37 8.28 11.35
C GLU A 104 -14.90 8.03 11.67
N LEU A 105 -14.54 6.78 11.99
CA LEU A 105 -13.15 6.40 12.19
C LEU A 105 -12.34 6.53 10.89
N LEU A 106 -12.92 6.13 9.74
CA LEU A 106 -12.30 6.30 8.43
C LEU A 106 -11.99 7.78 8.12
N LYS A 107 -12.92 8.70 8.40
CA LYS A 107 -12.69 10.15 8.25
C LYS A 107 -11.58 10.65 9.18
N GLN A 108 -11.57 10.19 10.43
CA GLN A 108 -10.56 10.58 11.41
C GLN A 108 -9.15 10.15 10.95
N ILE A 109 -8.99 8.93 10.45
CA ILE A 109 -7.69 8.42 9.96
C ILE A 109 -7.25 9.13 8.68
N ASN A 110 -8.15 9.42 7.77
CA ASN A 110 -7.81 10.08 6.50
C ASN A 110 -7.48 11.59 6.66
N CYS A 111 -7.77 12.20 7.80
CA CYS A 111 -7.55 13.64 8.02
C CYS A 111 -6.07 14.06 8.05
N PRO A 112 -5.12 13.30 8.65
CA PRO A 112 -3.70 13.65 8.70
C PRO A 112 -2.90 13.40 7.40
N ALA A 113 -3.52 12.85 6.36
CA ALA A 113 -3.00 12.76 4.98
C ALA A 113 -1.69 12.00 4.70
N SER A 114 -1.02 11.36 5.68
CA SER A 114 0.18 10.53 5.42
C SER A 114 -0.18 9.19 4.78
N VAL A 115 -1.31 8.63 5.20
CA VAL A 115 -1.89 7.39 4.67
C VAL A 115 -3.36 7.63 4.36
N VAL A 116 -3.80 7.24 3.17
CA VAL A 116 -5.18 7.39 2.72
C VAL A 116 -5.82 6.03 2.58
N ILE A 117 -7.00 5.85 3.14
CA ILE A 117 -7.79 4.63 3.08
C ILE A 117 -9.04 4.88 2.25
N ALA A 118 -9.27 4.06 1.24
CA ALA A 118 -10.52 4.00 0.49
C ALA A 118 -11.16 2.63 0.67
N THR A 119 -12.48 2.59 0.92
CA THR A 119 -13.23 1.35 1.19
C THR A 119 -14.38 1.20 0.21
N ALA A 120 -14.91 -0.02 0.09
CA ALA A 120 -16.25 -0.24 -0.44
C ALA A 120 -17.29 0.48 0.45
N LEU A 121 -18.49 0.69 -0.07
CA LEU A 121 -19.56 1.33 0.69
C LEU A 121 -19.96 0.47 1.90
N ASN A 122 -20.31 1.15 3.00
CA ASN A 122 -20.84 0.46 4.19
C ASN A 122 -22.10 -0.34 3.82
N PHE A 123 -22.23 -1.54 4.38
CA PHE A 123 -23.30 -2.52 4.09
C PHE A 123 -23.31 -3.03 2.64
N SER A 124 -22.23 -2.86 1.87
CA SER A 124 -22.16 -3.44 0.53
C SER A 124 -21.87 -4.95 0.58
N TYR A 125 -22.36 -5.65 -0.46
CA TYR A 125 -22.03 -7.05 -0.69
C TYR A 125 -20.76 -7.14 -1.55
N ALA A 126 -19.84 -8.00 -1.16
CA ALA A 126 -18.63 -8.29 -1.93
C ALA A 126 -18.50 -9.78 -2.20
N VAL A 127 -18.04 -10.13 -3.40
CA VAL A 127 -17.73 -11.52 -3.77
C VAL A 127 -16.27 -11.86 -3.48
N ALA A 128 -15.98 -13.15 -3.34
CA ALA A 128 -14.61 -13.64 -3.19
C ALA A 128 -13.69 -13.09 -4.29
N GLY A 129 -12.52 -12.61 -3.91
CA GLY A 129 -11.53 -11.96 -4.79
C GLY A 129 -11.81 -10.48 -5.07
N GLN A 130 -12.94 -9.93 -4.69
CA GLN A 130 -13.25 -8.51 -4.85
C GLN A 130 -12.44 -7.65 -3.88
N ARG A 131 -11.89 -6.54 -4.39
CA ARG A 131 -11.22 -5.55 -3.55
C ARG A 131 -12.24 -4.76 -2.76
N ILE A 132 -12.12 -4.78 -1.44
CA ILE A 132 -13.02 -4.11 -0.48
C ILE A 132 -12.40 -2.88 0.17
N ALA A 133 -11.06 -2.77 0.17
CA ALA A 133 -10.38 -1.57 0.61
C ALA A 133 -9.01 -1.43 -0.07
N THR A 134 -8.49 -0.22 -0.05
CA THR A 134 -7.11 0.11 -0.45
C THR A 134 -6.55 1.10 0.55
N VAL A 135 -5.37 0.80 1.07
CA VAL A 135 -4.53 1.71 1.85
C VAL A 135 -3.43 2.22 0.95
N LYS A 136 -3.20 3.53 0.92
CA LYS A 136 -2.15 4.14 0.11
C LYS A 136 -1.37 5.17 0.92
N SER A 137 -0.03 5.09 0.86
CA SER A 137 0.85 6.15 1.32
C SER A 137 0.92 7.27 0.26
N ALA A 138 0.75 8.52 0.68
CA ALA A 138 0.92 9.66 -0.22
C ALA A 138 2.40 9.92 -0.52
N PRO A 139 3.31 10.00 0.46
CA PRO A 139 4.75 10.12 0.27
C PRO A 139 5.44 8.75 0.13
N PHE A 140 6.71 8.74 -0.31
CA PHE A 140 7.56 7.53 -0.32
C PHE A 140 7.89 6.98 1.08
N ALA A 141 7.79 7.84 2.10
CA ALA A 141 7.98 7.49 3.49
C ALA A 141 7.01 8.26 4.38
N VAL A 142 6.61 7.65 5.46
CA VAL A 142 5.74 8.21 6.49
C VAL A 142 6.59 8.44 7.74
N ALA A 143 6.41 9.59 8.40
CA ALA A 143 7.04 9.83 9.68
C ALA A 143 6.51 8.81 10.72
N LYS A 144 7.44 8.19 11.45
CA LYS A 144 7.13 7.10 12.38
C LYS A 144 6.10 7.52 13.43
N ASP A 145 6.21 8.72 13.96
CA ASP A 145 5.27 9.28 14.96
C ASP A 145 3.85 9.41 14.41
N GLN A 146 3.70 9.80 13.13
CA GLN A 146 2.40 9.86 12.45
C GLN A 146 1.82 8.47 12.23
N LEU A 147 2.64 7.49 11.84
CA LEU A 147 2.21 6.11 11.68
C LEU A 147 1.79 5.51 13.03
N ASP A 148 2.59 5.71 14.07
CA ASP A 148 2.31 5.23 15.43
C ASP A 148 1.00 5.84 15.98
N ALA A 149 0.71 7.10 15.68
CA ALA A 149 -0.55 7.74 16.04
C ALA A 149 -1.76 7.09 15.34
N VAL A 150 -1.66 6.82 14.04
CA VAL A 150 -2.70 6.12 13.27
C VAL A 150 -2.93 4.72 13.83
N ILE A 151 -1.87 3.94 14.04
CA ILE A 151 -1.95 2.60 14.61
C ILE A 151 -2.52 2.63 16.03
N GLY A 152 -2.14 3.61 16.84
CA GLY A 152 -2.68 3.81 18.19
C GLY A 152 -4.20 4.00 18.19
N ILE A 153 -4.71 4.86 17.31
CA ILE A 153 -6.16 5.08 17.13
C ILE A 153 -6.86 3.79 16.71
N LEU A 154 -6.31 3.03 15.75
CA LEU A 154 -6.90 1.77 15.28
C LEU A 154 -6.96 0.72 16.40
N LYS A 155 -5.90 0.61 17.21
CA LYS A 155 -5.87 -0.32 18.35
C LYS A 155 -6.85 0.05 19.45
N GLU A 156 -7.03 1.35 19.71
CA GLU A 156 -7.96 1.84 20.75
C GLU A 156 -9.43 1.75 20.30
N ARG A 157 -9.73 2.17 19.06
CA ARG A 157 -11.10 2.28 18.56
C ARG A 157 -11.62 1.00 17.92
N GLY A 158 -10.72 0.10 17.51
CA GLY A 158 -11.03 -1.12 16.77
C GLY A 158 -10.95 -0.96 15.24
N PRO A 159 -11.39 -2.00 14.50
CA PRO A 159 -11.24 -2.03 13.05
C PRO A 159 -12.19 -1.07 12.34
N ILE A 160 -11.68 -0.35 11.34
CA ILE A 160 -12.49 0.45 10.42
C ILE A 160 -13.36 -0.45 9.54
N LEU A 161 -12.80 -1.59 9.11
CA LEU A 161 -13.39 -2.49 8.13
C LEU A 161 -13.68 -3.85 8.74
N GLN A 162 -14.91 -4.37 8.55
CA GLN A 162 -15.25 -5.74 8.88
C GLN A 162 -15.83 -6.43 7.65
N ALA A 163 -15.23 -7.56 7.25
CA ALA A 163 -15.75 -8.43 6.20
C ALA A 163 -16.46 -9.62 6.85
N ARG A 164 -17.80 -9.58 6.93
CA ARG A 164 -18.61 -10.62 7.55
C ARG A 164 -19.14 -11.61 6.51
N PRO A 165 -18.80 -12.91 6.62
CA PRO A 165 -19.31 -13.93 5.69
C PRO A 165 -20.82 -13.91 5.54
N VAL A 166 -21.30 -13.99 4.30
CA VAL A 166 -22.72 -14.15 4.00
C VAL A 166 -22.97 -15.57 3.53
N ARG A 167 -23.75 -16.33 4.31
CA ARG A 167 -24.18 -17.66 3.88
C ARG A 167 -25.30 -17.50 2.86
N THR A 168 -25.10 -17.97 1.63
CA THR A 168 -26.19 -18.17 0.68
C THR A 168 -27.11 -19.24 1.25
N PRO A 169 -28.43 -19.01 1.34
CA PRO A 169 -29.37 -20.05 1.74
C PRO A 169 -29.22 -21.24 0.77
N THR A 170 -28.89 -22.40 1.30
CA THR A 170 -28.99 -23.64 0.54
C THR A 170 -30.47 -23.83 0.19
N THR A 171 -30.86 -23.62 -1.06
CA THR A 171 -32.19 -23.97 -1.53
C THR A 171 -32.36 -25.47 -1.26
N PRO A 172 -33.38 -25.92 -0.51
CA PRO A 172 -33.64 -27.33 -0.36
C PRO A 172 -33.84 -27.93 -1.76
N ARG A 173 -33.08 -28.97 -2.10
CA ARG A 173 -33.39 -29.74 -3.33
C ARG A 173 -34.82 -30.23 -3.21
N SER A 174 -35.72 -29.70 -4.02
CA SER A 174 -37.04 -30.26 -4.23
C SER A 174 -36.83 -31.65 -4.80
N THR A 175 -37.04 -32.67 -3.98
CA THR A 175 -37.23 -34.06 -4.43
C THR A 175 -38.63 -34.16 -4.95
N PHE A 176 -38.78 -34.09 -6.30
CA PHE A 176 -39.93 -34.59 -6.99
C PHE A 176 -39.64 -36.01 -7.45
#